data_5e3bb84ba80c7db070d667ae5cb60aaa
#
_entry.id   5e3bb84ba80c7db070d667ae5cb60aaa
#
_cell.length_a   1.000
_cell.length_b   1.000
_cell.length_c   1.000
_cell.angle_alpha   90.00
_cell.angle_beta   90.00
_cell.angle_gamma   90.00
#
_symmetry.space_group_name_H-M   'P 1'
#
loop_
_entity.id
_entity.type
_entity.pdbx_description
1 polymer ?
#
loop_
_entity_poly.entity_id
_entity_poly.type
_entity_poly.pdbx_seq_one_letter_code
_entity_poly.pdbx_strand_id
1 'polypeptide(L)'
;SKLSKTEIIETLKEKVLLPVEDVKEDIDLLKQAYYKLKKNEADNRRSASDVDPESEETETPVADTTEDTLKELLTVFKEKKAEYLAQLEKKREENLAAKQQVLADLKALVDDSDNIGKRYNEFKDLQQSFKENMDVPVQAAADLWKTFQQYTEQFYDLLKINKELRDYDFKKNLEQKQALCESAEALAAQADI
;
A
#
# COMPACT_ATOMS: atom_id res chain seq x y z
N SER A 1 35.23 -14.24 11.09
CA SER A 1 35.57 -15.46 10.33
C SER A 1 35.31 -15.22 8.86
N LYS A 2 36.29 -15.51 8.00
CA LYS A 2 36.04 -15.49 6.54
C LYS A 2 35.35 -16.82 6.22
N LEU A 3 34.09 -16.76 5.78
CA LEU A 3 33.36 -17.93 5.33
C LEU A 3 34.05 -18.56 4.11
N SER A 4 34.11 -19.88 4.04
CA SER A 4 34.54 -20.63 2.85
C SER A 4 33.43 -20.61 1.79
N LYS A 5 33.77 -20.96 0.53
CA LYS A 5 32.75 -21.08 -0.54
C LYS A 5 31.67 -22.08 -0.18
N THR A 6 32.02 -23.19 0.43
CA THR A 6 31.08 -24.25 0.86
C THR A 6 30.12 -23.74 1.93
N GLU A 7 30.63 -23.03 2.95
CA GLU A 7 29.80 -22.42 4.00
C GLU A 7 28.86 -21.35 3.43
N ILE A 8 29.29 -20.57 2.43
CA ILE A 8 28.45 -19.61 1.74
C ILE A 8 27.29 -20.32 1.03
N ILE A 9 27.56 -21.41 0.33
CA ILE A 9 26.54 -22.20 -0.37
C ILE A 9 25.54 -22.82 0.61
N GLU A 10 26.00 -23.36 1.73
CA GLU A 10 25.11 -23.91 2.76
C GLU A 10 24.21 -22.83 3.37
N THR A 11 24.80 -21.70 3.73
CA THR A 11 24.02 -20.54 4.23
C THR A 11 23.01 -20.05 3.20
N LEU A 12 23.39 -20.05 1.92
CA LEU A 12 22.51 -19.63 0.84
C LEU A 12 21.32 -20.58 0.66
N LYS A 13 21.56 -21.90 0.76
CA LYS A 13 20.49 -22.92 0.71
C LYS A 13 19.43 -22.68 1.78
N GLU A 14 19.86 -22.41 3.01
CA GLU A 14 18.94 -22.10 4.11
C GLU A 14 18.16 -20.80 3.87
N LYS A 15 18.87 -19.74 3.43
CA LYS A 15 18.26 -18.43 3.23
C LYS A 15 17.28 -18.38 2.06
N VAL A 16 17.51 -19.11 0.99
CA VAL A 16 16.58 -19.19 -0.16
C VAL A 16 15.21 -19.75 0.24
N LEU A 17 15.11 -20.51 1.33
CA LEU A 17 13.85 -21.04 1.84
C LEU A 17 13.03 -20.00 2.61
N LEU A 18 13.67 -18.95 3.14
CA LEU A 18 13.02 -17.90 3.93
C LEU A 18 12.25 -16.91 3.06
N PRO A 19 11.38 -16.03 3.64
CA PRO A 19 10.70 -14.98 2.93
C PRO A 19 11.67 -14.01 2.23
N VAL A 20 11.30 -13.55 1.03
CA VAL A 20 12.18 -12.69 0.19
C VAL A 20 12.54 -11.39 0.87
N GLU A 21 11.60 -10.78 1.60
CA GLU A 21 11.78 -9.52 2.31
C GLU A 21 12.86 -9.57 3.39
N ASP A 22 13.00 -10.73 4.05
CA ASP A 22 13.93 -10.92 5.18
C ASP A 22 15.36 -11.21 4.73
N VAL A 23 15.55 -11.74 3.51
CA VAL A 23 16.84 -12.32 3.10
C VAL A 23 17.46 -11.67 1.86
N LYS A 24 16.79 -10.72 1.23
CA LYS A 24 17.25 -10.09 -0.01
C LYS A 24 18.66 -9.51 0.10
N GLU A 25 18.93 -8.76 1.17
CA GLU A 25 20.24 -8.14 1.40
C GLU A 25 21.30 -9.18 1.73
N ASP A 26 20.96 -10.18 2.52
CA ASP A 26 21.85 -11.25 2.90
C ASP A 26 22.31 -12.09 1.70
N ILE A 27 21.39 -12.41 0.78
CA ILE A 27 21.71 -13.16 -0.44
C ILE A 27 22.61 -12.33 -1.36
N ASP A 28 22.40 -11.03 -1.49
CA ASP A 28 23.26 -10.15 -2.27
C ASP A 28 24.68 -10.07 -1.64
N LEU A 29 24.79 -10.03 -0.31
CA LEU A 29 26.07 -10.04 0.41
C LEU A 29 26.80 -11.38 0.24
N LEU A 30 26.10 -12.50 0.38
CA LEU A 30 26.67 -13.85 0.17
C LEU A 30 27.18 -14.05 -1.25
N LYS A 31 26.43 -13.58 -2.24
CA LYS A 31 26.85 -13.58 -3.64
C LYS A 31 28.13 -12.78 -3.84
N GLN A 32 28.21 -11.56 -3.31
CA GLN A 32 29.41 -10.72 -3.39
C GLN A 32 30.61 -11.39 -2.69
N ALA A 33 30.41 -11.97 -1.51
CA ALA A 33 31.44 -12.69 -0.77
C ALA A 33 32.00 -13.87 -1.57
N TYR A 34 31.13 -14.68 -2.21
CA TYR A 34 31.54 -15.79 -3.04
C TYR A 34 32.41 -15.36 -4.20
N TYR A 35 31.99 -14.35 -4.98
CA TYR A 35 32.77 -13.88 -6.14
C TYR A 35 34.07 -13.20 -5.71
N LYS A 36 34.14 -12.56 -4.55
CA LYS A 36 35.37 -12.03 -3.99
C LYS A 36 36.38 -13.13 -3.63
N LEU A 37 35.89 -14.22 -3.01
CA LEU A 37 36.74 -15.39 -2.74
C LEU A 37 37.26 -16.05 -4.05
N LYS A 38 36.38 -16.22 -5.02
CA LYS A 38 36.74 -16.76 -6.33
C LYS A 38 37.83 -15.92 -7.01
N LYS A 39 37.72 -14.60 -6.98
CA LYS A 39 38.73 -13.69 -7.53
C LYS A 39 40.05 -13.80 -6.78
N ASN A 40 40.04 -13.82 -5.45
CA ASN A 40 41.27 -13.96 -4.66
C ASN A 40 41.99 -15.29 -4.93
N GLU A 41 41.27 -16.40 -5.11
CA GLU A 41 41.84 -17.69 -5.47
C GLU A 41 42.47 -17.67 -6.85
N ALA A 42 41.81 -17.00 -7.83
CA ALA A 42 42.37 -16.86 -9.18
C ALA A 42 43.64 -15.99 -9.17
N ASP A 43 43.68 -14.91 -8.42
CA ASP A 43 44.83 -14.03 -8.27
C ASP A 43 45.98 -14.76 -7.55
N ASN A 44 45.72 -15.56 -6.51
CA ASN A 44 46.71 -16.37 -5.82
C ASN A 44 47.31 -17.48 -6.75
N ARG A 45 46.49 -18.11 -7.60
CA ARG A 45 46.96 -19.10 -8.55
C ARG A 45 47.89 -18.45 -9.63
N ARG A 46 47.54 -17.26 -10.11
CA ARG A 46 48.40 -16.51 -11.06
C ARG A 46 49.75 -16.16 -10.44
N SER A 47 49.74 -15.68 -9.18
CA SER A 47 50.95 -15.35 -8.45
C SER A 47 51.83 -16.56 -8.12
N ALA A 48 51.24 -17.76 -7.99
CA ALA A 48 51.95 -19.00 -7.76
C ALA A 48 52.55 -19.57 -9.08
N SER A 49 51.89 -19.38 -10.24
CA SER A 49 52.37 -19.80 -11.57
C SER A 49 53.61 -19.03 -12.07
N ASP A 50 53.80 -17.79 -11.57
CA ASP A 50 54.96 -16.94 -11.93
C ASP A 50 56.25 -17.38 -11.23
N VAL A 51 56.21 -18.33 -10.28
CA VAL A 51 57.35 -18.70 -9.43
C VAL A 51 58.01 -20.03 -9.83
N ASP A 52 57.38 -20.93 -10.61
CA ASP A 52 57.98 -22.21 -11.00
C ASP A 52 57.49 -22.72 -12.35
N PRO A 53 58.28 -22.55 -13.45
CA PRO A 53 57.88 -22.97 -14.80
C PRO A 53 58.00 -24.49 -15.08
N GLU A 54 58.43 -25.32 -14.14
CA GLU A 54 58.75 -26.73 -14.39
C GLU A 54 57.88 -27.78 -13.68
N SER A 55 56.74 -27.42 -13.11
CA SER A 55 55.76 -28.40 -12.64
C SER A 55 54.55 -28.48 -13.57
N GLU A 56 54.69 -29.19 -14.69
CA GLU A 56 53.57 -29.77 -15.43
C GLU A 56 52.91 -30.87 -14.61
N GLU A 57 52.24 -30.56 -13.53
CA GLU A 57 51.13 -31.38 -13.06
C GLU A 57 49.84 -30.81 -13.65
N THR A 58 49.38 -31.47 -14.69
CA THR A 58 48.05 -31.32 -15.26
C THR A 58 47.01 -31.68 -14.22
N GLU A 59 46.78 -30.79 -13.27
CA GLU A 59 45.54 -30.79 -12.51
C GLU A 59 44.44 -30.31 -13.48
N THR A 60 43.71 -31.28 -14.03
CA THR A 60 42.41 -31.02 -14.65
C THR A 60 41.63 -30.10 -13.74
N PRO A 61 41.08 -28.98 -14.24
CA PRO A 61 40.27 -28.10 -13.40
C PRO A 61 39.12 -28.94 -12.86
N VAL A 62 39.17 -29.25 -11.56
CA VAL A 62 38.02 -29.82 -10.84
C VAL A 62 36.90 -28.84 -11.09
N ALA A 63 35.90 -29.25 -11.86
CA ALA A 63 34.75 -28.44 -12.20
C ALA A 63 34.22 -27.85 -10.88
N ASP A 64 34.18 -26.52 -10.76
CA ASP A 64 33.80 -25.86 -9.54
C ASP A 64 32.27 -26.01 -9.35
N THR A 65 31.87 -27.19 -8.89
CA THR A 65 30.47 -27.58 -8.66
C THR A 65 29.77 -26.59 -7.74
N THR A 66 30.53 -25.84 -6.91
CA THR A 66 29.98 -24.80 -6.03
C THR A 66 29.50 -23.60 -6.83
N GLU A 67 30.11 -23.26 -7.97
CA GLU A 67 29.62 -22.18 -8.82
C GLU A 67 28.30 -22.51 -9.51
N ASP A 68 28.16 -23.73 -9.99
CA ASP A 68 26.91 -24.18 -10.60
C ASP A 68 25.78 -24.23 -9.60
N THR A 69 26.04 -24.74 -8.40
CA THR A 69 25.08 -24.69 -7.28
C THR A 69 24.72 -23.27 -6.89
N LEU A 70 25.69 -22.34 -6.86
CA LEU A 70 25.42 -20.93 -6.63
C LEU A 70 24.46 -20.34 -7.67
N LYS A 71 24.72 -20.60 -8.95
CA LYS A 71 23.89 -20.12 -10.07
C LYS A 71 22.47 -20.67 -9.98
N GLU A 72 22.32 -21.96 -9.69
CA GLU A 72 21.01 -22.60 -9.47
C GLU A 72 20.23 -21.94 -8.33
N LEU A 73 20.86 -21.78 -7.16
CA LEU A 73 20.23 -21.15 -5.99
C LEU A 73 19.84 -19.69 -6.27
N LEU A 74 20.71 -18.94 -6.96
CA LEU A 74 20.39 -17.55 -7.34
C LEU A 74 19.26 -17.47 -8.38
N THR A 75 19.13 -18.46 -9.26
CA THR A 75 18.02 -18.55 -10.21
C THR A 75 16.72 -18.83 -9.49
N VAL A 76 16.68 -19.81 -8.59
CA VAL A 76 15.53 -20.11 -7.75
C VAL A 76 15.11 -18.88 -6.92
N PHE A 77 16.06 -18.19 -6.32
CA PHE A 77 15.76 -16.96 -5.57
C PHE A 77 15.21 -15.84 -6.45
N LYS A 78 15.76 -15.68 -7.67
CA LYS A 78 15.27 -14.70 -8.65
C LYS A 78 13.83 -14.96 -9.06
N GLU A 79 13.46 -16.21 -9.29
CA GLU A 79 12.09 -16.61 -9.61
C GLU A 79 11.17 -16.35 -8.43
N LYS A 80 11.55 -16.76 -7.21
CA LYS A 80 10.80 -16.49 -5.99
C LYS A 80 10.60 -15.00 -5.74
N LYS A 81 11.63 -14.19 -5.99
CA LYS A 81 11.56 -12.73 -5.88
C LYS A 81 10.62 -12.12 -6.93
N ALA A 82 10.66 -12.62 -8.17
CA ALA A 82 9.76 -12.15 -9.22
C ALA A 82 8.30 -12.47 -8.89
N GLU A 83 8.03 -13.67 -8.39
CA GLU A 83 6.69 -14.07 -7.92
C GLU A 83 6.21 -13.21 -6.75
N TYR A 84 7.05 -12.98 -5.74
CA TYR A 84 6.74 -12.10 -4.62
C TYR A 84 6.40 -10.67 -5.08
N LEU A 85 7.17 -10.10 -5.99
CA LEU A 85 6.90 -8.76 -6.52
C LEU A 85 5.60 -8.71 -7.33
N ALA A 86 5.30 -9.76 -8.11
CA ALA A 86 4.04 -9.86 -8.84
C ALA A 86 2.83 -9.95 -7.90
N GLN A 87 2.93 -10.72 -6.81
CA GLN A 87 1.89 -10.79 -5.78
C GLN A 87 1.69 -9.45 -5.06
N LEU A 88 2.78 -8.74 -4.76
CA LEU A 88 2.73 -7.42 -4.14
C LEU A 88 2.04 -6.40 -5.05
N GLU A 89 2.38 -6.40 -6.34
CA GLU A 89 1.73 -5.49 -7.32
C GLU A 89 0.26 -5.80 -7.48
N LYS A 90 -0.10 -7.07 -7.59
CA LYS A 90 -1.52 -7.49 -7.63
C LYS A 90 -2.28 -7.00 -6.40
N LYS A 91 -1.70 -7.14 -5.21
CA LYS A 91 -2.31 -6.64 -3.96
C LYS A 91 -2.48 -5.13 -3.97
N ARG A 92 -1.52 -4.39 -4.52
CA ARG A 92 -1.63 -2.93 -4.69
C ARG A 92 -2.76 -2.53 -5.64
N GLU A 93 -2.94 -3.27 -6.73
CA GLU A 93 -4.04 -3.05 -7.67
C GLU A 93 -5.40 -3.35 -7.02
N GLU A 94 -5.50 -4.44 -6.26
CA GLU A 94 -6.71 -4.78 -5.49
C GLU A 94 -7.04 -3.70 -4.45
N ASN A 95 -6.05 -3.19 -3.73
CA ASN A 95 -6.20 -2.09 -2.78
C ASN A 95 -6.63 -0.78 -3.48
N LEU A 96 -6.07 -0.51 -4.66
CA LEU A 96 -6.47 0.63 -5.49
C LEU A 96 -7.94 0.54 -5.88
N ALA A 97 -8.38 -0.61 -6.37
CA ALA A 97 -9.79 -0.85 -6.72
C ALA A 97 -10.72 -0.68 -5.51
N ALA A 98 -10.33 -1.19 -4.35
CA ALA A 98 -11.09 -1.01 -3.11
C ALA A 98 -11.22 0.47 -2.72
N LYS A 99 -10.14 1.25 -2.77
CA LYS A 99 -10.20 2.69 -2.49
C LYS A 99 -11.00 3.47 -3.52
N GLN A 100 -10.92 3.10 -4.79
CA GLN A 100 -11.76 3.71 -5.84
C GLN A 100 -13.25 3.43 -5.60
N GLN A 101 -13.59 2.22 -5.12
CA GLN A 101 -14.98 1.90 -4.76
C GLN A 101 -15.47 2.78 -3.61
N VAL A 102 -14.67 2.96 -2.55
CA VAL A 102 -15.02 3.87 -1.45
C VAL A 102 -15.24 5.29 -1.94
N LEU A 103 -14.42 5.78 -2.88
CA LEU A 103 -14.62 7.10 -3.50
C LEU A 103 -15.91 7.17 -4.34
N ALA A 104 -16.27 6.11 -5.03
CA ALA A 104 -17.54 6.03 -5.77
C ALA A 104 -18.74 6.07 -4.81
N ASP A 105 -18.65 5.38 -3.67
CA ASP A 105 -19.70 5.39 -2.64
C ASP A 105 -19.81 6.77 -1.96
N LEU A 106 -18.67 7.44 -1.68
CA LEU A 106 -18.66 8.83 -1.19
C LEU A 106 -19.30 9.78 -2.20
N LYS A 107 -19.02 9.61 -3.49
CA LYS A 107 -19.64 10.39 -4.55
C LYS A 107 -21.16 10.21 -4.56
N ALA A 108 -21.65 8.97 -4.47
CA ALA A 108 -23.07 8.66 -4.41
C ALA A 108 -23.77 9.31 -3.20
N LEU A 109 -23.08 9.40 -2.04
CA LEU A 109 -23.57 10.13 -0.87
C LEU A 109 -23.72 11.63 -1.14
N VAL A 110 -22.73 12.24 -1.79
CA VAL A 110 -22.73 13.66 -2.13
C VAL A 110 -23.81 13.99 -3.17
N ASP A 111 -24.04 13.08 -4.12
CA ASP A 111 -25.06 13.25 -5.16
C ASP A 111 -26.50 13.12 -4.58
N ASP A 112 -26.69 12.44 -3.45
CA ASP A 112 -27.96 12.33 -2.72
C ASP A 112 -28.11 13.41 -1.63
N SER A 113 -28.13 14.67 -2.04
CA SER A 113 -28.14 15.83 -1.15
C SER A 113 -29.36 15.89 -0.21
N ASP A 114 -30.51 15.37 -0.63
CA ASP A 114 -31.77 15.43 0.12
C ASP A 114 -31.73 14.59 1.42
N ASN A 115 -30.94 13.52 1.41
CA ASN A 115 -30.81 12.58 2.54
C ASN A 115 -29.48 12.74 3.30
N ILE A 116 -28.69 13.75 3.00
CA ILE A 116 -27.31 13.92 3.48
C ILE A 116 -27.20 13.80 5.00
N GLY A 117 -28.14 14.40 5.75
CA GLY A 117 -28.13 14.35 7.22
C GLY A 117 -28.40 12.97 7.80
N LYS A 118 -29.19 12.13 7.12
CA LYS A 118 -29.49 10.75 7.55
C LYS A 118 -28.33 9.80 7.31
N ARG A 119 -27.48 10.11 6.30
CA ARG A 119 -26.37 9.28 5.86
C ARG A 119 -25.02 9.66 6.50
N TYR A 120 -25.04 10.47 7.55
CA TYR A 120 -23.82 10.92 8.23
C TYR A 120 -22.97 9.76 8.79
N ASN A 121 -23.61 8.74 9.35
CA ASN A 121 -22.87 7.57 9.88
C ASN A 121 -22.21 6.77 8.75
N GLU A 122 -22.92 6.55 7.65
CA GLU A 122 -22.39 5.91 6.46
C GLU A 122 -21.18 6.67 5.88
N PHE A 123 -21.28 8.00 5.85
CA PHE A 123 -20.15 8.84 5.47
C PHE A 123 -18.94 8.65 6.40
N LYS A 124 -19.15 8.57 7.71
CA LYS A 124 -18.08 8.31 8.68
C LYS A 124 -17.42 6.94 8.47
N ASP A 125 -18.22 5.92 8.21
CA ASP A 125 -17.71 4.57 7.95
C ASP A 125 -16.87 4.53 6.66
N LEU A 126 -17.32 5.21 5.60
CA LEU A 126 -16.56 5.34 4.36
C LEU A 126 -15.26 6.14 4.55
N GLN A 127 -15.27 7.21 5.35
CA GLN A 127 -14.06 7.94 5.72
C GLN A 127 -13.05 7.06 6.46
N GLN A 128 -13.53 6.25 7.40
CA GLN A 128 -12.70 5.31 8.14
C GLN A 128 -12.09 4.27 7.21
N SER A 129 -12.90 3.66 6.35
CA SER A 129 -12.46 2.68 5.36
C SER A 129 -11.43 3.25 4.38
N PHE A 130 -11.60 4.49 3.92
CA PHE A 130 -10.60 5.14 3.07
C PHE A 130 -9.25 5.37 3.78
N LYS A 131 -9.29 5.71 5.07
CA LYS A 131 -8.08 5.98 5.87
C LYS A 131 -7.33 4.73 6.30
N GLU A 132 -7.92 3.54 6.15
CA GLU A 132 -7.22 2.30 6.42
C GLU A 132 -5.92 2.24 5.61
N ASN A 133 -4.85 1.78 6.29
CA ASN A 133 -3.52 1.73 5.68
C ASN A 133 -3.46 0.57 4.67
N MET A 134 -3.72 0.90 3.42
CA MET A 134 -3.60 -0.01 2.28
C MET A 134 -2.51 0.50 1.34
N ASP A 135 -1.55 -0.36 1.02
CA ASP A 135 -0.52 -0.05 0.04
C ASP A 135 -1.14 0.01 -1.37
N VAL A 136 -0.96 1.14 -2.04
CA VAL A 136 -1.48 1.41 -3.40
C VAL A 136 -0.34 1.86 -4.31
N PRO A 137 -0.49 1.78 -5.65
CA PRO A 137 0.49 2.33 -6.57
C PRO A 137 0.76 3.82 -6.30
N VAL A 138 2.04 4.18 -6.21
CA VAL A 138 2.49 5.53 -5.84
C VAL A 138 1.88 6.61 -6.74
N GLN A 139 1.74 6.29 -8.03
CA GLN A 139 1.18 7.21 -9.03
C GLN A 139 -0.29 7.56 -8.75
N ALA A 140 -1.06 6.64 -8.14
CA ALA A 140 -2.48 6.84 -7.86
C ALA A 140 -2.74 7.48 -6.50
N ALA A 141 -1.80 7.41 -5.57
CA ALA A 141 -2.01 7.81 -4.17
C ALA A 141 -2.42 9.29 -4.02
N ALA A 142 -1.77 10.19 -4.76
CA ALA A 142 -2.05 11.62 -4.69
C ALA A 142 -3.45 11.97 -5.22
N ASP A 143 -3.86 11.37 -6.34
CA ASP A 143 -5.16 11.60 -6.95
C ASP A 143 -6.30 11.02 -6.11
N LEU A 144 -6.11 9.84 -5.52
CA LEU A 144 -7.05 9.25 -4.57
C LEU A 144 -7.28 10.17 -3.37
N TRP A 145 -6.22 10.70 -2.80
CA TRP A 145 -6.30 11.60 -1.65
C TRP A 145 -6.98 12.92 -1.98
N LYS A 146 -6.64 13.52 -3.13
CA LYS A 146 -7.28 14.74 -3.61
C LYS A 146 -8.77 14.57 -3.83
N THR A 147 -9.18 13.48 -4.47
CA THR A 147 -10.59 13.17 -4.71
C THR A 147 -11.34 12.92 -3.40
N PHE A 148 -10.71 12.21 -2.45
CA PHE A 148 -11.26 11.99 -1.12
C PHE A 148 -11.50 13.31 -0.37
N GLN A 149 -10.54 14.23 -0.39
CA GLN A 149 -10.70 15.56 0.23
C GLN A 149 -11.85 16.33 -0.41
N GLN A 150 -11.93 16.33 -1.74
CA GLN A 150 -12.98 17.03 -2.48
C GLN A 150 -14.38 16.52 -2.07
N TYR A 151 -14.62 15.22 -2.05
CA TYR A 151 -15.92 14.67 -1.66
C TYR A 151 -16.20 14.88 -0.17
N THR A 152 -15.18 14.86 0.66
CA THR A 152 -15.31 15.17 2.10
C THR A 152 -15.77 16.61 2.32
N GLU A 153 -15.15 17.57 1.64
CA GLU A 153 -15.54 18.99 1.70
C GLU A 153 -16.97 19.21 1.18
N GLN A 154 -17.30 18.64 0.02
CA GLN A 154 -18.64 18.72 -0.56
C GLN A 154 -19.69 18.15 0.39
N PHE A 155 -19.42 17.02 1.04
CA PHE A 155 -20.35 16.44 2.01
C PHE A 155 -20.64 17.39 3.19
N TYR A 156 -19.60 17.98 3.77
CA TYR A 156 -19.76 18.90 4.88
C TYR A 156 -20.46 20.21 4.47
N ASP A 157 -20.20 20.73 3.29
CA ASP A 157 -20.89 21.90 2.75
C ASP A 157 -22.39 21.62 2.55
N LEU A 158 -22.75 20.50 1.94
CA LEU A 158 -24.13 20.08 1.78
C LEU A 158 -24.83 19.84 3.11
N LEU A 159 -24.14 19.24 4.10
CA LEU A 159 -24.66 19.04 5.43
C LEU A 159 -24.98 20.38 6.12
N LYS A 160 -24.12 21.36 5.97
CA LYS A 160 -24.31 22.73 6.48
C LYS A 160 -25.52 23.40 5.82
N ILE A 161 -25.60 23.36 4.49
CA ILE A 161 -26.72 23.91 3.71
C ILE A 161 -28.04 23.26 4.14
N ASN A 162 -28.08 21.94 4.24
CA ASN A 162 -29.26 21.19 4.68
C ASN A 162 -29.71 21.58 6.08
N LYS A 163 -28.76 21.81 7.00
CA LYS A 163 -29.07 22.32 8.34
C LYS A 163 -29.66 23.73 8.29
N GLU A 164 -29.07 24.64 7.55
CA GLU A 164 -29.53 26.03 7.41
C GLU A 164 -30.94 26.10 6.80
N LEU A 165 -31.22 25.30 5.77
CA LEU A 165 -32.57 25.21 5.18
C LEU A 165 -33.60 24.70 6.19
N ARG A 166 -33.27 23.68 6.93
CA ARG A 166 -34.17 23.15 7.97
C ARG A 166 -34.43 24.14 9.10
N ASP A 167 -33.40 24.87 9.52
CA ASP A 167 -33.55 25.92 10.54
C ASP A 167 -34.43 27.07 10.03
N TYR A 168 -34.29 27.42 8.73
CA TYR A 168 -35.18 28.40 8.09
C TYR A 168 -36.65 27.93 8.03
N ASP A 169 -36.87 26.66 7.63
CA ASP A 169 -38.22 26.09 7.59
C ASP A 169 -38.86 26.05 8.97
N PHE A 170 -38.10 25.69 10.02
CA PHE A 170 -38.62 25.76 11.39
C PHE A 170 -39.00 27.17 11.79
N LYS A 171 -38.19 28.17 11.47
CA LYS A 171 -38.50 29.58 11.74
C LYS A 171 -39.76 30.03 11.00
N LYS A 172 -39.89 29.71 9.73
CA LYS A 172 -41.10 30.01 8.94
C LYS A 172 -42.34 29.34 9.48
N ASN A 173 -42.25 28.07 9.82
CA ASN A 173 -43.37 27.35 10.45
C ASN A 173 -43.76 27.95 11.80
N LEU A 174 -42.81 28.42 12.59
CA LEU A 174 -43.06 29.08 13.85
C LEU A 174 -43.81 30.42 13.64
N GLU A 175 -43.31 31.26 12.71
CA GLU A 175 -43.95 32.55 12.34
C GLU A 175 -45.38 32.34 11.86
N GLN A 176 -45.64 31.34 11.03
CA GLN A 176 -46.99 31.01 10.55
C GLN A 176 -47.93 30.55 11.67
N LYS A 177 -47.44 29.71 12.60
CA LYS A 177 -48.18 29.24 13.75
C LYS A 177 -48.50 30.38 14.73
N GLN A 178 -47.56 31.27 14.97
CA GLN A 178 -47.76 32.46 15.78
C GLN A 178 -48.84 33.38 15.19
N ALA A 179 -48.77 33.69 13.89
CA ALA A 179 -49.76 34.50 13.20
C ALA A 179 -51.18 33.86 13.26
N LEU A 180 -51.24 32.53 13.16
CA LEU A 180 -52.52 31.81 13.30
C LEU A 180 -53.07 31.90 14.71
N CYS A 181 -52.25 31.76 15.74
CA CYS A 181 -52.66 31.94 17.14
C CYS A 181 -53.14 33.36 17.40
N GLU A 182 -52.41 34.38 16.97
CA GLU A 182 -52.78 35.78 17.10
C GLU A 182 -54.12 36.05 16.41
N SER A 183 -54.36 35.50 15.23
CA SER A 183 -55.63 35.63 14.51
C SER A 183 -56.82 34.97 15.28
N ALA A 184 -56.56 33.79 15.85
CA ALA A 184 -57.54 33.07 16.63
C ALA A 184 -57.89 33.80 17.95
N GLU A 185 -56.89 34.35 18.64
CA GLU A 185 -57.05 35.16 19.83
C GLU A 185 -57.86 36.45 19.56
N ALA A 186 -57.57 37.13 18.45
CA ALA A 186 -58.29 38.31 18.02
C ALA A 186 -59.75 37.98 17.69
N LEU A 187 -60.04 36.86 17.05
CA LEU A 187 -61.41 36.40 16.81
C LEU A 187 -62.16 36.04 18.11
N ALA A 188 -61.50 35.36 19.05
CA ALA A 188 -62.08 35.03 20.36
C ALA A 188 -62.43 36.30 21.15
N ALA A 189 -61.57 37.31 21.17
CA ALA A 189 -61.79 38.57 21.80
C ALA A 189 -62.98 39.37 21.18
N GLN A 190 -63.27 39.19 19.91
CA GLN A 190 -64.42 39.76 19.24
C GLN A 190 -65.74 39.01 19.55
N ALA A 191 -65.64 37.72 19.89
CA ALA A 191 -66.81 36.91 20.20
C ALA A 191 -67.36 37.11 21.68
N ASP A 192 -66.48 37.65 22.55
CA ASP A 192 -66.86 37.94 23.98
C ASP A 192 -67.51 39.34 24.19
N ILE A 193 -67.86 40.03 23.10
CA ILE A 193 -68.63 41.27 23.12
C ILE A 193 -70.06 40.98 22.69
#